data_27af006c5ec73af2d348fad06720e650
#
_entry.id   27af006c5ec73af2d348fad06720e650
#
_cell.length_a   1.000
_cell.length_b   1.000
_cell.length_c   1.000
_cell.angle_alpha   90.00
_cell.angle_beta   90.00
_cell.angle_gamma   90.00
#
_symmetry.space_group_name_H-M   'P 1'
#
loop_
_entity.id
_entity.type
_entity.pdbx_description
1 polymer ?
#
loop_
_entity_poly.entity_id
_entity_poly.type
_entity_poly.pdbx_seq_one_letter_code
_entity_poly.pdbx_strand_id
1 'polypeptide(L)'
;RLQMSIRKGRRESASSAYLRPSLHRNTLTVQTGALVKGLLFRGNRVNGVQWQNRQGRHDTIANREVILAAGVVNSPQLLMVSGIGPENELKKHGIDVRVHLPGVGKNLSDHPSIIALYHRAPPQGPFHRMMRYDRIVPDLTKTYLGGNGFAGDVPGGITAFLRSSLA
;
A
#
# COMPACT_ATOMS: atom_id res chain seq x y z
N ARG A 1 -21.05 4.66 8.53
CA ARG A 1 -20.54 5.03 7.20
C ARG A 1 -19.05 4.81 7.22
N LEU A 2 -18.53 3.99 6.33
CA LEU A 2 -17.09 3.75 6.22
C LEU A 2 -16.39 5.03 5.77
N GLN A 3 -15.23 5.30 6.38
CA GLN A 3 -14.34 6.34 5.92
C GLN A 3 -13.59 5.81 4.68
N MET A 4 -13.66 6.55 3.59
CA MET A 4 -13.01 6.21 2.34
C MET A 4 -12.10 7.34 1.88
N SER A 5 -10.95 6.96 1.29
CA SER A 5 -10.02 7.92 0.72
C SER A 5 -10.52 8.36 -0.67
N ILE A 6 -11.59 9.17 -0.68
CA ILE A 6 -12.21 9.71 -1.90
C ILE A 6 -12.23 11.23 -1.82
N ARG A 7 -11.80 11.89 -2.89
CA ARG A 7 -11.86 13.33 -3.06
C ARG A 7 -12.50 13.65 -4.41
N LYS A 8 -13.57 14.45 -4.40
CA LYS A 8 -14.33 14.82 -5.60
C LYS A 8 -14.72 13.60 -6.46
N GLY A 9 -15.24 12.54 -5.81
CA GLY A 9 -15.66 11.31 -6.47
C GLY A 9 -14.54 10.44 -7.05
N ARG A 10 -13.28 10.74 -6.79
CA ARG A 10 -12.12 9.96 -7.23
C ARG A 10 -11.33 9.43 -6.06
N ARG A 11 -10.76 8.23 -6.23
CA ARG A 11 -9.87 7.65 -5.22
C ARG A 11 -8.67 8.58 -4.97
N GLU A 12 -8.48 8.96 -3.72
CA GLU A 12 -7.36 9.78 -3.26
C GLU A 12 -6.27 8.86 -2.72
N SER A 13 -5.18 8.70 -3.46
CA SER A 13 -4.00 7.97 -3.01
C SER A 13 -3.01 8.91 -2.33
N ALA A 14 -2.03 8.37 -1.59
CA ALA A 14 -0.93 9.17 -1.06
C ALA A 14 -0.18 9.95 -2.16
N SER A 15 -0.10 9.37 -3.35
CA SER A 15 0.49 10.05 -4.51
C SER A 15 -0.32 11.26 -4.94
N SER A 16 -1.66 11.16 -5.05
CA SER A 16 -2.51 12.28 -5.45
C SER A 16 -2.66 13.33 -4.35
N ALA A 17 -2.70 12.90 -3.08
CA ALA A 17 -2.91 13.77 -1.94
C ALA A 17 -1.66 14.58 -1.55
N TYR A 18 -0.49 13.96 -1.61
CA TYR A 18 0.75 14.54 -1.07
C TYR A 18 1.85 14.72 -2.10
N LEU A 19 2.14 13.68 -2.91
CA LEU A 19 3.28 13.71 -3.80
C LEU A 19 3.07 14.68 -4.98
N ARG A 20 1.99 14.50 -5.74
CA ARG A 20 1.71 15.35 -6.91
C ARG A 20 1.67 16.84 -6.61
N PRO A 21 1.00 17.30 -5.53
CA PRO A 21 1.03 18.70 -5.14
C PRO A 21 2.41 19.24 -4.76
N SER A 22 3.36 18.34 -4.42
CA SER A 22 4.70 18.71 -3.95
C SER A 22 5.78 18.60 -5.02
N LEU A 23 5.47 18.09 -6.23
CA LEU A 23 6.46 17.87 -7.29
C LEU A 23 7.16 19.15 -7.78
N HIS A 24 6.57 20.32 -7.55
CA HIS A 24 7.17 21.60 -7.89
C HIS A 24 8.31 22.05 -6.96
N ARG A 25 8.51 21.34 -5.85
CA ARG A 25 9.54 21.70 -4.86
C ARG A 25 10.92 21.27 -5.36
N ASN A 26 11.85 22.22 -5.42
CA ASN A 26 13.25 21.94 -5.81
C ASN A 26 14.01 21.04 -4.83
N THR A 27 13.48 20.88 -3.61
CA THR A 27 14.02 19.98 -2.57
C THR A 27 13.49 18.55 -2.64
N LEU A 28 12.60 18.25 -3.59
CA LEU A 28 12.02 16.94 -3.77
C LEU A 28 12.50 16.30 -5.08
N THR A 29 13.18 15.18 -4.97
CA THR A 29 13.53 14.32 -6.11
C THR A 29 12.75 13.01 -6.01
N VAL A 30 12.06 12.64 -7.08
CA VAL A 30 11.30 11.39 -7.17
C VAL A 30 11.96 10.49 -8.21
N GLN A 31 12.53 9.39 -7.74
CA GLN A 31 13.14 8.37 -8.61
C GLN A 31 12.19 7.19 -8.75
N THR A 32 11.59 7.01 -9.94
CA THR A 32 10.76 5.87 -10.28
C THR A 32 11.56 4.79 -11.00
N GLY A 33 11.01 3.56 -11.04
CA GLY A 33 11.69 2.42 -11.66
C GLY A 33 12.98 2.01 -10.93
N ALA A 34 13.10 2.38 -9.66
CA ALA A 34 14.23 2.10 -8.79
C ALA A 34 13.90 0.97 -7.82
N LEU A 35 14.60 -0.15 -7.91
CA LEU A 35 14.50 -1.25 -6.96
C LEU A 35 15.59 -1.10 -5.91
N VAL A 36 15.21 -0.83 -4.67
CA VAL A 36 16.15 -0.79 -3.55
C VAL A 36 16.60 -2.20 -3.21
N LYS A 37 17.91 -2.43 -3.23
CA LYS A 37 18.55 -3.74 -3.01
C LYS A 37 19.06 -3.94 -1.60
N GLY A 38 19.34 -2.86 -0.87
CA GLY A 38 19.87 -2.92 0.48
C GLY A 38 20.11 -1.54 1.07
N LEU A 39 20.36 -1.53 2.37
CA LEU A 39 20.75 -0.35 3.12
C LEU A 39 22.27 -0.22 3.13
N LEU A 40 22.76 1.00 3.06
CA LEU A 40 24.19 1.33 3.23
C LEU A 40 24.43 1.73 4.68
N PHE A 41 25.58 1.29 5.20
CA PHE A 41 25.92 1.51 6.60
C PHE A 41 27.29 2.21 6.74
N ARG A 42 27.38 3.07 7.74
CA ARG A 42 28.64 3.61 8.24
C ARG A 42 28.73 3.25 9.73
N GLY A 43 29.52 2.21 10.05
CA GLY A 43 29.46 1.58 11.36
C GLY A 43 28.06 1.00 11.64
N ASN A 44 27.45 1.39 12.75
CA ASN A 44 26.10 0.95 13.14
C ASN A 44 24.97 1.89 12.67
N ARG A 45 25.30 2.90 11.88
CA ARG A 45 24.30 3.86 11.36
C ARG A 45 23.98 3.59 9.89
N VAL A 46 22.71 3.54 9.56
CA VAL A 46 22.27 3.57 8.16
C VAL A 46 22.52 4.97 7.62
N ASN A 47 23.27 5.05 6.51
CA ASN A 47 23.62 6.31 5.89
C ASN A 47 23.21 6.41 4.42
N GLY A 48 22.45 5.45 3.90
CA GLY A 48 22.01 5.49 2.51
C GLY A 48 21.33 4.21 2.08
N VAL A 49 21.05 4.13 0.78
CA VAL A 49 20.45 2.97 0.12
C VAL A 49 21.21 2.64 -1.17
N GLN A 50 21.33 1.35 -1.44
CA GLN A 50 21.72 0.82 -2.73
C GLN A 50 20.48 0.45 -3.52
N TRP A 51 20.37 0.93 -4.74
CA TRP A 51 19.24 0.66 -5.61
C TRP A 51 19.68 0.38 -7.05
N GLN A 52 18.80 -0.21 -7.83
CA GLN A 52 19.06 -0.60 -9.22
C GLN A 52 17.91 -0.15 -10.11
N ASN A 53 18.26 0.31 -11.31
CA ASN A 53 17.33 0.54 -12.40
C ASN A 53 17.84 -0.14 -13.68
N ARG A 54 17.26 0.21 -14.84
CA ARG A 54 17.70 -0.32 -16.14
C ARG A 54 19.11 0.11 -16.53
N GLN A 55 19.62 1.19 -15.98
CA GLN A 55 20.94 1.75 -16.26
C GLN A 55 22.04 1.14 -15.39
N GLY A 56 21.68 0.41 -14.33
CA GLY A 56 22.64 -0.24 -13.45
C GLY A 56 22.36 -0.05 -11.95
N ARG A 57 23.42 -0.23 -11.15
CA ARG A 57 23.39 -0.05 -9.70
C ARG A 57 23.82 1.35 -9.32
N HIS A 58 23.19 1.89 -8.29
CA HIS A 58 23.41 3.23 -7.79
C HIS A 58 23.37 3.23 -6.26
N ASP A 59 24.15 4.10 -5.65
CA ASP A 59 24.13 4.38 -4.22
C ASP A 59 23.66 5.81 -3.99
N THR A 60 22.78 5.98 -3.01
CA THR A 60 22.30 7.29 -2.58
C THR A 60 22.56 7.45 -1.09
N ILE A 61 23.34 8.46 -0.74
CA ILE A 61 23.69 8.77 0.65
C ILE A 61 22.68 9.74 1.24
N ALA A 62 22.23 9.46 2.46
CA ALA A 62 21.32 10.31 3.22
C ALA A 62 22.08 11.17 4.23
N ASN A 63 21.85 12.47 4.20
CA ASN A 63 22.49 13.40 5.14
C ASN A 63 21.90 13.29 6.57
N ARG A 64 20.63 12.91 6.68
CA ARG A 64 19.92 12.81 7.98
C ARG A 64 19.53 11.38 8.28
N GLU A 65 18.59 10.82 7.54
CA GLU A 65 17.97 9.53 7.81
C GLU A 65 17.47 8.86 6.53
N VAL A 66 17.23 7.55 6.63
CA VAL A 66 16.56 6.75 5.61
C VAL A 66 15.22 6.29 6.19
N ILE A 67 14.13 6.61 5.51
CA ILE A 67 12.77 6.23 5.91
C ILE A 67 12.32 5.03 5.08
N LEU A 68 12.00 3.91 5.73
CA LEU A 68 11.46 2.72 5.10
C LEU A 68 9.93 2.77 5.10
N ALA A 69 9.34 2.93 3.93
CA ALA A 69 7.90 2.96 3.73
C ALA A 69 7.45 2.02 2.58
N ALA A 70 8.13 0.89 2.44
CA ALA A 70 7.90 -0.07 1.35
C ALA A 70 6.73 -1.05 1.60
N GLY A 71 6.01 -0.86 2.69
CA GLY A 71 4.86 -1.68 3.08
C GLY A 71 5.23 -2.86 3.97
N VAL A 72 4.21 -3.56 4.42
CA VAL A 72 4.29 -4.62 5.45
C VAL A 72 5.17 -5.81 5.03
N VAL A 73 5.28 -6.09 3.74
CA VAL A 73 6.11 -7.16 3.20
C VAL A 73 7.51 -6.68 2.85
N ASN A 74 7.62 -5.59 2.07
CA ASN A 74 8.91 -5.17 1.51
C ASN A 74 9.81 -4.46 2.53
N SER A 75 9.25 -3.76 3.52
CA SER A 75 10.09 -3.10 4.55
C SER A 75 10.85 -4.11 5.41
N PRO A 76 10.23 -5.15 5.99
CA PRO A 76 10.98 -6.19 6.70
C PRO A 76 11.90 -7.00 5.78
N GLN A 77 11.51 -7.25 4.53
CA GLN A 77 12.39 -7.90 3.56
C GLN A 77 13.67 -7.06 3.32
N LEU A 78 13.54 -5.75 3.14
CA LEU A 78 14.68 -4.86 2.94
C LEU A 78 15.59 -4.81 4.17
N LEU A 79 15.04 -4.85 5.37
CA LEU A 79 15.83 -4.99 6.60
C LEU A 79 16.60 -6.30 6.61
N MET A 80 15.94 -7.43 6.32
CA MET A 80 16.57 -8.76 6.35
C MET A 80 17.68 -8.90 5.29
N VAL A 81 17.46 -8.47 4.06
CA VAL A 81 18.53 -8.51 3.02
C VAL A 81 19.69 -7.55 3.33
N SER A 82 19.48 -6.62 4.25
CA SER A 82 20.51 -5.71 4.76
C SER A 82 21.19 -6.20 6.04
N GLY A 83 20.90 -7.43 6.48
CA GLY A 83 21.50 -8.05 7.65
C GLY A 83 20.82 -7.71 8.99
N ILE A 84 19.60 -7.16 8.95
CA ILE A 84 18.82 -6.82 10.14
C ILE A 84 17.61 -7.73 10.26
N GLY A 85 17.61 -8.67 11.18
CA GLY A 85 16.51 -9.62 11.34
C GLY A 85 16.83 -10.81 12.23
N PRO A 86 15.99 -11.86 12.20
CA PRO A 86 16.23 -13.10 12.94
C PRO A 86 17.50 -13.79 12.43
N GLU A 87 18.48 -13.97 13.31
CA GLU A 87 19.79 -14.51 12.97
C GLU A 87 19.72 -15.84 12.21
N ASN A 88 18.90 -16.78 12.68
CA ASN A 88 18.78 -18.09 12.06
C ASN A 88 18.23 -18.01 10.62
N GLU A 89 17.31 -17.10 10.38
CA GLU A 89 16.77 -16.89 9.02
C GLU A 89 17.81 -16.26 8.11
N LEU A 90 18.52 -15.23 8.56
CA LEU A 90 19.57 -14.58 7.80
C LEU A 90 20.66 -15.57 7.40
N LYS A 91 21.13 -16.38 8.36
CA LYS A 91 22.16 -17.40 8.12
C LYS A 91 21.74 -18.48 7.11
N LYS A 92 20.47 -18.92 7.14
CA LYS A 92 19.94 -19.87 6.14
C LYS A 92 20.06 -19.37 4.71
N HIS A 93 19.98 -18.05 4.54
CA HIS A 93 20.06 -17.39 3.22
C HIS A 93 21.45 -16.86 2.90
N GLY A 94 22.47 -17.18 3.71
CA GLY A 94 23.84 -16.70 3.52
C GLY A 94 24.00 -15.20 3.72
N ILE A 95 23.11 -14.57 4.50
CA ILE A 95 23.14 -13.14 4.78
C ILE A 95 23.89 -12.91 6.09
N ASP A 96 24.91 -12.04 6.04
CA ASP A 96 25.68 -11.65 7.23
C ASP A 96 24.80 -10.89 8.22
N VAL A 97 24.82 -11.34 9.48
CA VAL A 97 24.02 -10.76 10.55
C VAL A 97 24.69 -9.48 11.07
N ARG A 98 24.07 -8.34 10.84
CA ARG A 98 24.49 -7.05 11.41
C ARG A 98 23.83 -6.78 12.75
N VAL A 99 22.52 -7.01 12.79
CA VAL A 99 21.72 -6.80 14.01
C VAL A 99 20.70 -7.94 14.13
N HIS A 100 20.76 -8.66 15.23
CA HIS A 100 19.76 -9.66 15.55
C HIS A 100 18.48 -8.98 16.06
N LEU A 101 17.43 -8.95 15.22
CA LEU A 101 16.10 -8.46 15.58
C LEU A 101 15.06 -9.54 15.27
N PRO A 102 14.68 -10.35 16.28
CA PRO A 102 13.82 -11.53 16.07
C PRO A 102 12.40 -11.19 15.62
N GLY A 103 11.93 -9.97 15.85
CA GLY A 103 10.59 -9.51 15.45
C GLY A 103 10.46 -9.11 13.99
N VAL A 104 11.56 -8.90 13.25
CA VAL A 104 11.50 -8.50 11.83
C VAL A 104 10.92 -9.63 11.00
N GLY A 105 9.86 -9.33 10.24
CA GLY A 105 9.13 -10.28 9.42
C GLY A 105 8.24 -11.26 10.18
N LYS A 106 7.98 -10.99 11.45
CA LYS A 106 7.10 -11.79 12.32
C LYS A 106 5.81 -11.02 12.64
N ASN A 107 4.85 -11.75 13.22
CA ASN A 107 3.59 -11.19 13.75
C ASN A 107 2.77 -10.43 12.71
N LEU A 108 2.83 -10.83 11.44
CA LEU A 108 1.92 -10.30 10.43
C LEU A 108 0.47 -10.66 10.82
N SER A 109 -0.35 -9.63 10.95
CA SER A 109 -1.78 -9.76 11.25
C SER A 109 -2.59 -9.08 10.17
N ASP A 110 -3.68 -9.73 9.76
CA ASP A 110 -4.62 -9.18 8.80
C ASP A 110 -6.06 -9.47 9.26
N HIS A 111 -7.02 -8.75 8.70
CA HIS A 111 -8.42 -8.92 9.02
C HIS A 111 -9.00 -10.13 8.28
N PRO A 112 -9.50 -11.15 8.95
CA PRO A 112 -10.33 -12.16 8.30
C PRO A 112 -11.61 -11.49 7.81
N SER A 113 -11.96 -11.66 6.55
CA SER A 113 -13.20 -11.13 5.99
C SER A 113 -14.04 -12.24 5.38
N ILE A 114 -15.32 -12.24 5.68
CA ILE A 114 -16.31 -13.15 5.09
C ILE A 114 -17.28 -12.30 4.28
N ILE A 115 -17.44 -12.65 3.01
CA ILE A 115 -18.43 -12.01 2.14
C ILE A 115 -19.69 -12.87 2.19
N ALA A 116 -20.76 -12.35 2.77
CA ALA A 116 -22.07 -12.96 2.72
C ALA A 116 -22.87 -12.38 1.55
N LEU A 117 -23.21 -13.22 0.60
CA LEU A 117 -24.02 -12.87 -0.56
C LEU A 117 -25.44 -13.39 -0.36
N TYR A 118 -26.41 -12.48 -0.41
CA TYR A 118 -27.83 -12.83 -0.28
C TYR A 118 -28.56 -12.57 -1.59
N HIS A 119 -29.33 -13.55 -2.01
CA HIS A 119 -30.29 -13.37 -3.11
C HIS A 119 -31.55 -12.68 -2.59
N ARG A 120 -31.88 -11.53 -3.16
CA ARG A 120 -33.11 -10.84 -2.86
C ARG A 120 -34.19 -11.19 -3.88
N ALA A 121 -35.29 -11.74 -3.40
CA ALA A 121 -36.46 -12.00 -4.23
C ALA A 121 -37.65 -11.19 -3.68
N PRO A 122 -38.37 -10.38 -4.48
CA PRO A 122 -38.07 -10.04 -5.88
C PRO A 122 -36.86 -9.08 -6.00
N PRO A 123 -36.21 -8.99 -7.16
CA PRO A 123 -35.04 -8.16 -7.37
C PRO A 123 -35.40 -6.67 -7.40
N GLN A 124 -35.48 -6.03 -6.24
CA GLN A 124 -35.92 -4.64 -6.03
C GLN A 124 -34.96 -3.85 -5.16
N GLY A 125 -33.67 -3.98 -5.33
CA GLY A 125 -32.68 -3.19 -4.58
C GLY A 125 -32.21 -1.96 -5.34
N PRO A 126 -31.62 -0.96 -4.65
CA PRO A 126 -30.95 0.16 -5.30
C PRO A 126 -29.90 -0.29 -6.30
N PHE A 127 -29.13 -1.31 -5.96
CA PHE A 127 -28.09 -1.89 -6.80
C PHE A 127 -28.68 -2.44 -8.11
N HIS A 128 -29.77 -3.23 -8.04
CA HIS A 128 -30.42 -3.78 -9.22
C HIS A 128 -30.95 -2.68 -10.15
N ARG A 129 -31.50 -1.60 -9.59
CA ARG A 129 -31.98 -0.46 -10.40
C ARG A 129 -30.85 0.28 -11.08
N MET A 130 -29.70 0.41 -10.45
CA MET A 130 -28.54 1.11 -10.99
C MET A 130 -27.78 0.30 -12.02
N MET A 131 -27.84 -1.04 -11.95
CA MET A 131 -27.15 -1.95 -12.89
C MET A 131 -27.90 -2.14 -14.23
N ARG A 132 -29.05 -1.51 -14.41
CA ARG A 132 -29.75 -1.53 -15.72
C ARG A 132 -28.92 -0.76 -16.76
N TYR A 133 -28.84 -1.27 -17.97
CA TYR A 133 -28.03 -0.68 -19.05
C TYR A 133 -28.41 0.77 -19.37
N ASP A 134 -29.70 1.10 -19.30
CA ASP A 134 -30.23 2.45 -19.53
C ASP A 134 -29.77 3.47 -18.46
N ARG A 135 -29.29 3.00 -17.32
CA ARG A 135 -28.84 3.83 -16.20
C ARG A 135 -27.34 3.73 -15.94
N ILE A 136 -26.77 2.53 -16.07
CA ILE A 136 -25.34 2.32 -15.74
C ILE A 136 -24.43 3.04 -16.74
N VAL A 137 -24.78 3.07 -18.03
CA VAL A 137 -23.95 3.73 -19.05
C VAL A 137 -23.88 5.24 -18.84
N PRO A 138 -24.99 5.97 -18.68
CA PRO A 138 -24.95 7.39 -18.35
C PRO A 138 -24.25 7.67 -17.01
N ASP A 139 -24.42 6.80 -16.02
CA ASP A 139 -23.79 6.95 -14.69
C ASP A 139 -22.29 6.74 -14.74
N LEU A 140 -21.79 5.75 -15.47
CA LEU A 140 -20.37 5.54 -15.73
C LEU A 140 -19.74 6.76 -16.43
N THR A 141 -20.43 7.29 -17.46
CA THR A 141 -19.99 8.49 -18.17
C THR A 141 -19.91 9.68 -17.22
N LYS A 142 -20.95 9.90 -16.42
CA LYS A 142 -20.98 10.95 -15.40
C LYS A 142 -19.89 10.77 -14.34
N THR A 143 -19.65 9.54 -13.89
CA THR A 143 -18.58 9.21 -12.93
C THR A 143 -17.21 9.51 -13.53
N TYR A 144 -16.98 9.12 -14.78
CA TYR A 144 -15.70 9.31 -15.46
C TYR A 144 -15.40 10.80 -15.73
N LEU A 145 -16.37 11.57 -16.17
CA LEU A 145 -16.20 12.99 -16.50
C LEU A 145 -16.28 13.91 -15.28
N GLY A 146 -17.19 13.65 -14.34
CA GLY A 146 -17.49 14.53 -13.21
C GLY A 146 -17.18 13.97 -11.83
N GLY A 147 -16.88 12.68 -11.71
CA GLY A 147 -16.57 12.02 -10.44
C GLY A 147 -17.76 11.80 -9.49
N ASN A 148 -18.98 12.07 -9.93
CA ASN A 148 -20.18 12.12 -9.09
C ASN A 148 -21.23 11.05 -9.45
N GLY A 149 -20.85 9.85 -9.82
CA GLY A 149 -21.76 8.76 -10.13
C GLY A 149 -21.65 7.59 -9.15
N PHE A 150 -22.61 6.67 -9.22
CA PHE A 150 -22.67 5.45 -8.42
C PHE A 150 -21.39 4.60 -8.55
N ALA A 151 -20.79 4.54 -9.73
CA ALA A 151 -19.55 3.80 -9.97
C ALA A 151 -18.31 4.45 -9.33
N GLY A 152 -18.42 5.69 -8.85
CA GLY A 152 -17.39 6.35 -8.05
C GLY A 152 -17.40 5.97 -6.58
N ASP A 153 -18.43 5.26 -6.13
CA ASP A 153 -18.56 4.73 -4.78
C ASP A 153 -18.24 3.22 -4.77
N VAL A 154 -17.82 2.70 -3.61
CA VAL A 154 -17.63 1.27 -3.48
C VAL A 154 -19.03 0.63 -3.37
N PRO A 155 -19.41 -0.29 -4.26
CA PRO A 155 -20.67 -1.00 -4.15
C PRO A 155 -20.58 -2.00 -2.99
N GLY A 156 -20.51 -1.49 -1.80
CA GLY A 156 -20.51 -2.25 -0.57
C GLY A 156 -21.85 -2.07 0.12
N GLY A 157 -22.48 -3.17 0.50
CA GLY A 157 -23.66 -3.11 1.35
C GLY A 157 -23.28 -2.64 2.77
N ILE A 158 -23.53 -3.44 3.76
CA ILE A 158 -23.17 -3.16 5.15
C ILE A 158 -21.84 -3.87 5.44
N THR A 159 -20.88 -3.15 6.00
CA THR A 159 -19.68 -3.73 6.60
C THR A 159 -19.84 -3.69 8.11
N ALA A 160 -19.70 -4.82 8.78
CA ALA A 160 -19.72 -4.93 10.22
C ALA A 160 -18.37 -5.47 10.72
N PHE A 161 -17.84 -4.86 11.78
CA PHE A 161 -16.72 -5.40 12.54
C PHE A 161 -17.28 -6.10 13.77
N LEU A 162 -17.11 -7.41 13.82
CA LEU A 162 -17.64 -8.26 14.88
C LEU A 162 -16.48 -8.83 15.71
N ARG A 163 -16.66 -8.87 17.01
CA ARG A 163 -15.79 -9.60 17.92
C ARG A 163 -16.46 -10.92 18.30
N SER A 164 -15.77 -12.02 18.10
CA SER A 164 -16.24 -13.32 18.55
C SER A 164 -16.17 -13.43 20.09
N SER A 165 -17.15 -14.09 20.69
CA SER A 165 -17.09 -14.48 22.11
C SER A 165 -16.10 -15.61 22.38
N LEU A 166 -15.55 -16.20 21.32
CA LEU A 166 -14.53 -17.27 21.38
C LEU A 166 -13.09 -16.73 21.29
N ALA A 167 -12.89 -15.43 21.29
CA ALA A 167 -11.58 -14.78 21.21
C ALA A 167 -11.11 -14.33 22.61
#